data_39da54e8a6c5f1a72fc45fa38290a174
#
_entry.id   39da54e8a6c5f1a72fc45fa38290a174
#
_cell.length_a   1.000
_cell.length_b   1.000
_cell.length_c   1.000
_cell.angle_alpha   90.00
_cell.angle_beta   90.00
_cell.angle_gamma   90.00
#
_symmetry.space_group_name_H-M   'P 1'
#
loop_
_entity.id
_entity.type
_entity.pdbx_description
1 polymer ?
#
loop_
_entity_poly.entity_id
_entity_poly.type
_entity_poly.pdbx_seq_one_letter_code
_entity_poly.pdbx_strand_id
1 'polypeptide(L)'
;MQPKSPSIQECPVGRAVETVGEWWSILILRDAFQGATKFDEFAQSLGIAPNILSRRLAHLTASGMFARRRYNERPPRYEYVLTDKARDFFPVIVALLAWGNKHLAPKGASIVLANRSDARPFDPVVVDAADMQPITLANAVAVPGPRASRGMRARLASLKAMNPAVAPAGD
;
A
#
# COMPACT_ATOMS: atom_id res chain seq x y z
N MET A 1 3.87 -12.74 -13.01
CA MET A 1 4.25 -14.10 -12.56
C MET A 1 3.81 -14.20 -11.11
N GLN A 2 2.83 -15.04 -10.78
CA GLN A 2 2.36 -15.19 -9.40
C GLN A 2 3.35 -16.09 -8.62
N PRO A 3 3.69 -15.73 -7.37
CA PRO A 3 4.53 -16.58 -6.54
C PRO A 3 3.82 -17.92 -6.25
N LYS A 4 4.44 -19.02 -6.64
CA LYS A 4 3.85 -20.37 -6.46
C LYS A 4 4.01 -20.95 -5.05
N SER A 5 4.71 -20.25 -4.14
CA SER A 5 4.94 -20.77 -2.79
C SER A 5 3.69 -20.56 -1.89
N PRO A 6 3.17 -21.65 -1.29
CA PRO A 6 2.03 -21.54 -0.35
C PRO A 6 2.27 -20.55 0.80
N SER A 7 3.53 -20.44 1.26
CA SER A 7 3.88 -19.50 2.33
C SER A 7 3.78 -18.04 1.92
N ILE A 8 3.93 -17.71 0.62
CA ILE A 8 3.72 -16.36 0.10
C ILE A 8 2.23 -16.05 0.00
N GLN A 9 1.41 -17.02 -0.44
CA GLN A 9 -0.04 -16.86 -0.54
C GLN A 9 -0.71 -16.71 0.84
N GLU A 10 -0.16 -17.33 1.88
CA GLU A 10 -0.63 -17.17 3.26
C GLU A 10 -0.17 -15.84 3.88
N CYS A 11 0.95 -15.28 3.43
CA CYS A 11 1.54 -14.06 3.97
C CYS A 11 0.64 -12.83 3.71
N PRO A 12 0.23 -12.06 4.73
CA PRO A 12 -0.58 -10.85 4.52
C PRO A 12 0.10 -9.82 3.59
N VAL A 13 1.42 -9.65 3.69
CA VAL A 13 2.19 -8.78 2.78
C VAL A 13 2.16 -9.35 1.36
N GLY A 14 2.30 -10.67 1.19
CA GLY A 14 2.22 -11.32 -0.13
C GLY A 14 0.86 -11.07 -0.79
N ARG A 15 -0.23 -11.23 -0.07
CA ARG A 15 -1.60 -10.93 -0.57
C ARG A 15 -1.82 -9.45 -0.89
N ALA A 16 -1.26 -8.55 -0.09
CA ALA A 16 -1.31 -7.12 -0.37
C ALA A 16 -0.56 -6.79 -1.67
N VAL A 17 0.65 -7.35 -1.86
CA VAL A 17 1.43 -7.18 -3.08
C VAL A 17 0.72 -7.74 -4.32
N GLU A 18 -0.02 -8.85 -4.23
CA GLU A 18 -0.86 -9.33 -5.35
C GLU A 18 -1.92 -8.31 -5.78
N THR A 19 -2.45 -7.55 -4.83
CA THR A 19 -3.47 -6.53 -5.09
C THR A 19 -2.87 -5.25 -5.69
N VAL A 20 -1.77 -4.75 -5.12
CA VAL A 20 -1.22 -3.42 -5.43
C VAL A 20 0.25 -3.43 -5.87
N GLY A 21 0.91 -4.58 -5.96
CA GLY A 21 2.37 -4.70 -6.10
C GLY A 21 2.95 -4.32 -7.47
N GLU A 22 2.13 -4.05 -8.45
CA GLU A 22 2.56 -3.40 -9.68
C GLU A 22 2.74 -1.91 -9.42
N TRP A 23 3.90 -1.37 -9.73
CA TRP A 23 4.23 0.03 -9.43
C TRP A 23 3.21 1.06 -9.96
N TRP A 24 2.62 0.81 -11.13
CA TRP A 24 1.53 1.63 -11.66
C TRP A 24 0.28 1.62 -10.75
N SER A 25 -0.02 0.50 -10.09
CA SER A 25 -1.15 0.43 -9.16
C SER A 25 -0.97 1.36 -7.97
N ILE A 26 0.24 1.44 -7.42
CA ILE A 26 0.60 2.36 -6.34
C ILE A 26 0.45 3.82 -6.80
N LEU A 27 0.93 4.17 -8.00
CA LEU A 27 0.86 5.53 -8.52
C LEU A 27 -0.59 5.94 -8.87
N ILE A 28 -1.40 5.02 -9.40
CA ILE A 28 -2.82 5.26 -9.65
C ILE A 28 -3.57 5.52 -8.33
N LEU A 29 -3.31 4.73 -7.28
CA LEU A 29 -3.90 4.95 -5.97
C LEU A 29 -3.44 6.28 -5.35
N ARG A 30 -2.16 6.64 -5.49
CA ARG A 30 -1.65 7.97 -5.08
C ARG A 30 -2.46 9.09 -5.73
N ASP A 31 -2.66 9.04 -7.04
CA ASP A 31 -3.39 10.08 -7.77
C ASP A 31 -4.87 10.11 -7.38
N ALA A 32 -5.47 8.94 -7.15
CA ALA A 32 -6.84 8.85 -6.65
C ALA A 32 -6.99 9.49 -5.27
N PHE A 33 -6.03 9.32 -4.36
CA PHE A 33 -6.01 10.03 -3.07
C PHE A 33 -5.82 11.54 -3.22
N GLN A 34 -5.24 12.00 -4.33
CA GLN A 34 -5.10 13.41 -4.68
C GLN A 34 -6.34 13.96 -5.44
N GLY A 35 -7.33 13.10 -5.73
CA GLY A 35 -8.62 13.51 -6.28
C GLY A 35 -8.87 13.09 -7.73
N ALA A 36 -7.92 12.41 -8.41
CA ALA A 36 -8.18 11.87 -9.74
C ALA A 36 -9.23 10.76 -9.69
N THR A 37 -10.21 10.83 -10.59
CA THR A 37 -11.29 9.83 -10.67
C THR A 37 -11.52 9.32 -12.08
N LYS A 38 -11.15 10.09 -13.12
CA LYS A 38 -11.43 9.77 -14.51
C LYS A 38 -10.22 9.19 -15.20
N PHE A 39 -10.47 8.35 -16.22
CA PHE A 39 -9.41 7.73 -17.01
C PHE A 39 -8.40 8.74 -17.57
N ASP A 40 -8.90 9.83 -18.15
CA ASP A 40 -8.07 10.85 -18.78
C ASP A 40 -7.21 11.62 -17.76
N GLU A 41 -7.72 11.82 -16.54
CA GLU A 41 -6.99 12.45 -15.44
C GLU A 41 -5.77 11.59 -15.02
N PHE A 42 -5.98 10.27 -14.86
CA PHE A 42 -4.89 9.33 -14.59
C PHE A 42 -3.89 9.25 -15.76
N ALA A 43 -4.39 9.18 -16.99
CA ALA A 43 -3.53 9.10 -18.18
C ALA A 43 -2.62 10.32 -18.30
N GLN A 44 -3.17 11.52 -18.10
CA GLN A 44 -2.44 12.79 -18.16
C GLN A 44 -1.42 12.91 -17.02
N SER A 45 -1.84 12.61 -15.78
CA SER A 45 -0.96 12.73 -14.60
C SER A 45 0.21 11.77 -14.65
N LEU A 46 -0.02 10.53 -15.09
CA LEU A 46 0.99 9.47 -15.03
C LEU A 46 1.82 9.31 -16.32
N GLY A 47 1.38 9.88 -17.43
CA GLY A 47 2.01 9.62 -18.73
C GLY A 47 2.00 8.14 -19.12
N ILE A 48 1.04 7.38 -18.62
CA ILE A 48 0.92 5.93 -18.81
C ILE A 48 0.22 5.60 -20.12
N ALA A 49 0.69 4.56 -20.81
CA ALA A 49 0.02 4.08 -22.01
C ALA A 49 -1.43 3.63 -21.73
N PRO A 50 -2.43 4.00 -22.58
CA PRO A 50 -3.85 3.74 -22.32
C PRO A 50 -4.20 2.28 -22.08
N ASN A 51 -3.54 1.35 -22.78
CA ASN A 51 -3.74 -0.09 -22.63
C ASN A 51 -3.24 -0.61 -21.26
N ILE A 52 -2.14 -0.05 -20.76
CA ILE A 52 -1.61 -0.38 -19.43
C ILE A 52 -2.54 0.18 -18.34
N LEU A 53 -2.94 1.46 -18.48
CA LEU A 53 -3.87 2.09 -17.54
C LEU A 53 -5.19 1.32 -17.46
N SER A 54 -5.80 0.99 -18.60
CA SER A 54 -7.04 0.21 -18.67
C SER A 54 -6.92 -1.10 -17.89
N ARG A 55 -5.83 -1.84 -18.10
CA ARG A 55 -5.57 -3.11 -17.42
C ARG A 55 -5.40 -2.93 -15.91
N ARG A 56 -4.69 -1.87 -15.47
CA ARG A 56 -4.49 -1.59 -14.05
C ARG A 56 -5.78 -1.16 -13.35
N LEU A 57 -6.55 -0.26 -13.96
CA LEU A 57 -7.85 0.16 -13.43
C LEU A 57 -8.84 -1.00 -13.35
N ALA A 58 -8.87 -1.89 -14.35
CA ALA A 58 -9.67 -3.10 -14.31
C ALA A 58 -9.26 -4.03 -13.17
N HIS A 59 -7.95 -4.25 -12.97
CA HIS A 59 -7.41 -5.06 -11.88
C HIS A 59 -7.76 -4.46 -10.51
N LEU A 60 -7.54 -3.17 -10.30
CA LEU A 60 -7.85 -2.49 -9.04
C LEU A 60 -9.37 -2.50 -8.75
N THR A 61 -10.21 -2.42 -9.80
CA THR A 61 -11.65 -2.56 -9.66
C THR A 61 -12.04 -3.99 -9.26
N ALA A 62 -11.51 -5.00 -9.95
CA ALA A 62 -11.76 -6.41 -9.63
C ALA A 62 -11.26 -6.79 -8.23
N SER A 63 -10.18 -6.18 -7.76
CA SER A 63 -9.63 -6.34 -6.41
C SER A 63 -10.40 -5.55 -5.34
N GLY A 64 -11.43 -4.80 -5.71
CA GLY A 64 -12.26 -4.03 -4.79
C GLY A 64 -11.59 -2.76 -4.25
N MET A 65 -10.55 -2.26 -4.91
CA MET A 65 -9.93 -0.97 -4.56
C MET A 65 -10.72 0.20 -5.14
N PHE A 66 -11.27 0.04 -6.36
CA PHE A 66 -12.16 1.01 -6.97
C PHE A 66 -13.56 0.46 -7.19
N ALA A 67 -14.55 1.34 -7.04
CA ALA A 67 -15.88 1.18 -7.59
C ALA A 67 -16.01 2.03 -8.87
N ARG A 68 -16.60 1.46 -9.92
CA ARG A 68 -16.92 2.23 -11.13
C ARG A 68 -18.26 2.91 -10.95
N ARG A 69 -18.30 4.22 -11.12
CA ARG A 69 -19.53 5.01 -11.12
C ARG A 69 -19.72 5.66 -12.48
N ARG A 70 -20.89 5.49 -13.07
CA ARG A 70 -21.23 6.12 -14.35
C ARG A 70 -21.53 7.60 -14.10
N TYR A 71 -20.89 8.49 -14.86
CA TYR A 71 -21.11 9.93 -14.76
C TYR A 71 -21.68 10.55 -16.04
N ASN A 72 -21.66 9.82 -17.19
CA ASN A 72 -22.26 10.25 -18.44
C ASN A 72 -23.02 9.09 -19.10
N GLU A 73 -24.17 9.39 -19.66
CA GLU A 73 -25.07 8.40 -20.27
C GLU A 73 -24.71 8.11 -21.72
N ARG A 74 -24.43 9.14 -22.48
CA ARG A 74 -24.21 9.05 -23.93
C ARG A 74 -23.07 9.96 -24.39
N PRO A 75 -21.89 9.43 -24.80
CA PRO A 75 -21.48 8.03 -24.63
C PRO A 75 -21.29 7.67 -23.15
N PRO A 76 -21.44 6.37 -22.79
CA PRO A 76 -21.24 5.93 -21.41
C PRO A 76 -19.80 6.23 -20.94
N ARG A 77 -19.67 7.04 -19.88
CA ARG A 77 -18.39 7.33 -19.25
C ARG A 77 -18.43 6.99 -17.78
N TYR A 78 -17.29 6.53 -17.27
CA TYR A 78 -17.15 6.05 -15.89
C TYR A 78 -16.02 6.74 -15.18
N GLU A 79 -16.21 6.94 -13.88
CA GLU A 79 -15.16 7.34 -12.95
C GLU A 79 -14.83 6.20 -12.00
N TYR A 80 -13.66 6.25 -11.41
CA TYR A 80 -13.10 5.27 -10.48
C TYR A 80 -13.06 5.89 -9.08
N VAL A 81 -13.94 5.44 -8.21
CA VAL A 81 -14.10 5.97 -6.86
C VAL A 81 -13.43 5.03 -5.86
N LEU A 82 -12.64 5.58 -4.95
CA LEU A 82 -12.01 4.82 -3.87
C LEU A 82 -13.07 4.16 -2.99
N THR A 83 -12.96 2.85 -2.79
CA THR A 83 -13.74 2.10 -1.79
C THR A 83 -13.18 2.31 -0.39
N ASP A 84 -13.87 1.85 0.66
CA ASP A 84 -13.34 1.87 2.02
C ASP A 84 -12.06 1.02 2.13
N LYS A 85 -12.01 -0.13 1.47
CA LYS A 85 -10.79 -0.94 1.36
C LYS A 85 -9.60 -0.16 0.79
N ALA A 86 -9.83 0.68 -0.22
CA ALA A 86 -8.78 1.53 -0.75
C ALA A 86 -8.41 2.67 0.21
N ARG A 87 -9.39 3.27 0.90
CA ARG A 87 -9.13 4.31 1.90
C ARG A 87 -8.26 3.79 3.04
N ASP A 88 -8.48 2.55 3.50
CA ASP A 88 -7.65 1.88 4.49
C ASP A 88 -6.20 1.65 4.01
N PHE A 89 -5.94 1.73 2.71
CA PHE A 89 -4.60 1.66 2.14
C PHE A 89 -3.84 3.00 2.17
N PHE A 90 -4.52 4.11 2.46
CA PHE A 90 -3.89 5.45 2.49
C PHE A 90 -2.66 5.53 3.40
N PRO A 91 -2.63 4.94 4.62
CA PRO A 91 -1.44 4.93 5.47
C PRO A 91 -0.20 4.30 4.80
N VAL A 92 -0.39 3.32 3.90
CA VAL A 92 0.72 2.71 3.15
C VAL A 92 1.31 3.72 2.15
N ILE A 93 0.47 4.50 1.46
CA ILE A 93 0.92 5.59 0.57
C ILE A 93 1.66 6.66 1.37
N VAL A 94 1.18 7.00 2.57
CA VAL A 94 1.84 7.95 3.49
C VAL A 94 3.22 7.45 3.90
N ALA A 95 3.34 6.18 4.27
CA ALA A 95 4.63 5.56 4.63
C ALA A 95 5.62 5.55 3.45
N LEU A 96 5.15 5.24 2.24
CA LEU A 96 5.97 5.30 1.02
C LEU A 96 6.46 6.72 0.73
N LEU A 97 5.59 7.73 0.89
CA LEU A 97 5.94 9.14 0.71
C LEU A 97 6.98 9.58 1.74
N ALA A 98 6.78 9.26 3.01
CA ALA A 98 7.73 9.60 4.08
C ALA A 98 9.10 8.97 3.83
N TRP A 99 9.14 7.67 3.51
CA TRP A 99 10.37 6.95 3.18
C TRP A 99 11.07 7.53 1.94
N GLY A 100 10.30 7.82 0.88
CA GLY A 100 10.81 8.42 -0.36
C GLY A 100 11.43 9.80 -0.13
N ASN A 101 10.75 10.66 0.64
CA ASN A 101 11.28 11.99 0.99
C ASN A 101 12.57 11.90 1.81
N LYS A 102 12.63 10.95 2.76
CA LYS A 102 13.80 10.78 3.62
C LYS A 102 15.03 10.24 2.87
N HIS A 103 14.84 9.30 1.95
CA HIS A 103 15.96 8.55 1.36
C HIS A 103 16.22 8.83 -0.12
N LEU A 104 15.23 9.33 -0.86
CA LEU A 104 15.29 9.48 -2.31
C LEU A 104 15.14 10.94 -2.78
N ALA A 105 15.13 11.90 -1.87
CA ALA A 105 14.98 13.33 -2.18
C ALA A 105 16.22 14.14 -1.76
N PRO A 106 17.38 13.97 -2.40
CA PRO A 106 18.65 14.59 -1.98
C PRO A 106 18.64 16.13 -2.09
N LYS A 107 17.71 16.70 -2.88
CA LYS A 107 17.52 18.15 -3.03
C LYS A 107 16.34 18.69 -2.22
N GLY A 108 15.80 17.88 -1.31
CA GLY A 108 14.59 18.18 -0.53
C GLY A 108 13.32 17.58 -1.15
N ALA A 109 12.29 17.45 -0.33
CA ALA A 109 11.01 16.87 -0.71
C ALA A 109 10.27 17.77 -1.73
N SER A 110 9.84 17.18 -2.86
CA SER A 110 9.03 17.87 -3.87
C SER A 110 7.54 17.93 -3.51
N ILE A 111 7.09 17.05 -2.60
CA ILE A 111 5.72 17.00 -2.09
C ILE A 111 5.75 16.55 -0.63
N VAL A 112 4.94 17.17 0.20
CA VAL A 112 4.74 16.80 1.60
C VAL A 112 3.24 16.67 1.88
N LEU A 113 2.87 15.84 2.84
CA LEU A 113 1.54 15.88 3.43
C LEU A 113 1.49 16.96 4.50
N ALA A 114 0.40 17.69 4.53
CA ALA A 114 0.17 18.72 5.51
C ALA A 114 -1.23 18.61 6.13
N ASN A 115 -1.38 19.12 7.32
CA ASN A 115 -2.66 19.24 7.99
C ASN A 115 -3.57 20.21 7.22
N ARG A 116 -4.82 19.82 7.01
CA ARG A 116 -5.79 20.63 6.23
C ARG A 116 -6.16 21.96 6.91
N SER A 117 -6.09 22.02 8.24
CA SER A 117 -6.54 23.19 9.00
C SER A 117 -5.49 24.31 9.07
N ASP A 118 -4.20 23.95 9.17
CA ASP A 118 -3.12 24.89 9.44
C ASP A 118 -1.94 24.79 8.46
N ALA A 119 -2.06 23.91 7.47
CA ALA A 119 -1.01 23.61 6.47
C ALA A 119 0.35 23.16 7.06
N ARG A 120 0.39 22.80 8.35
CA ARG A 120 1.61 22.28 8.98
C ARG A 120 1.99 20.92 8.35
N PRO A 121 3.23 20.76 7.86
CA PRO A 121 3.70 19.48 7.34
C PRO A 121 3.63 18.38 8.40
N PHE A 122 3.23 17.18 8.00
CA PHE A 122 3.33 15.98 8.83
C PHE A 122 4.74 15.39 8.76
N ASP A 123 5.16 14.77 9.86
CA ASP A 123 6.27 13.83 9.93
C ASP A 123 5.69 12.44 10.26
N PRO A 124 5.30 11.64 9.24
CA PRO A 124 4.55 10.42 9.47
C PRO A 124 5.43 9.31 10.04
N VAL A 125 4.93 8.66 11.09
CA VAL A 125 5.50 7.45 11.70
C VAL A 125 4.44 6.38 11.85
N VAL A 126 4.85 5.10 11.86
CA VAL A 126 3.97 3.98 12.19
C VAL A 126 3.99 3.76 13.68
N VAL A 127 2.82 3.74 14.31
CA VAL A 127 2.67 3.56 15.76
C VAL A 127 1.74 2.38 16.08
N ASP A 128 1.90 1.79 17.24
CA ASP A 128 0.90 0.89 17.82
C ASP A 128 -0.28 1.71 18.34
N ALA A 129 -1.49 1.33 17.94
CA ALA A 129 -2.71 2.02 18.37
C ALA A 129 -3.02 1.84 19.87
N ALA A 130 -2.43 0.84 20.51
CA ALA A 130 -2.68 0.54 21.94
C ALA A 130 -1.98 1.54 22.87
N ASP A 131 -0.76 1.98 22.53
CA ASP A 131 0.07 2.83 23.38
C ASP A 131 0.69 4.03 22.65
N MET A 132 0.41 4.17 21.36
CA MET A 132 0.93 5.23 20.47
C MET A 132 2.46 5.24 20.34
N GLN A 133 3.14 4.14 20.69
CA GLN A 133 4.59 4.03 20.53
C GLN A 133 4.98 3.69 19.10
N PRO A 134 6.10 4.24 18.58
CA PRO A 134 6.60 3.92 17.25
C PRO A 134 6.95 2.44 17.10
N ILE A 135 6.47 1.83 16.04
CA ILE A 135 6.85 0.47 15.64
C ILE A 135 8.16 0.54 14.86
N THR A 136 9.19 -0.13 15.35
CA THR A 136 10.55 -0.13 14.79
C THR A 136 11.09 -1.56 14.68
N LEU A 137 12.20 -1.74 13.97
CA LEU A 137 12.91 -3.03 13.95
C LEU A 137 13.46 -3.45 15.32
N ALA A 138 13.64 -2.50 16.25
CA ALA A 138 14.16 -2.78 17.59
C ALA A 138 13.10 -3.37 18.52
N ASN A 139 11.81 -3.06 18.28
CA ASN A 139 10.72 -3.47 19.17
C ASN A 139 9.66 -4.35 18.51
N ALA A 140 9.77 -4.63 17.20
CA ALA A 140 8.79 -5.42 16.48
C ALA A 140 9.38 -6.75 15.97
N VAL A 141 8.61 -7.82 16.12
CA VAL A 141 8.95 -9.15 15.61
C VAL A 141 7.73 -9.82 14.97
N ALA A 142 7.96 -10.55 13.87
CA ALA A 142 6.90 -11.33 13.26
C ALA A 142 6.69 -12.65 14.00
N VAL A 143 5.48 -12.88 14.49
CA VAL A 143 5.07 -14.11 15.18
C VAL A 143 3.94 -14.81 14.41
N PRO A 144 3.75 -16.13 14.58
CA PRO A 144 2.63 -16.83 13.98
C PRO A 144 1.29 -16.29 14.49
N GLY A 145 0.44 -15.86 13.58
CA GLY A 145 -0.94 -15.50 13.92
C GLY A 145 -1.78 -16.73 14.33
N PRO A 146 -2.99 -16.53 14.88
CA PRO A 146 -3.82 -17.62 15.40
C PRO A 146 -4.21 -18.66 14.33
N ARG A 147 -4.28 -18.25 13.06
CA ARG A 147 -4.60 -19.12 11.92
C ARG A 147 -3.40 -19.50 11.07
N ALA A 148 -2.18 -19.30 11.56
CA ALA A 148 -0.97 -19.66 10.82
C ALA A 148 -0.92 -21.19 10.57
N SER A 149 -0.67 -21.58 9.32
CA SER A 149 -0.45 -22.98 8.94
C SER A 149 0.82 -23.55 9.58
N ARG A 150 0.96 -24.87 9.55
CA ARG A 150 2.23 -25.52 9.94
C ARG A 150 3.41 -25.00 9.13
N GLY A 151 3.22 -24.77 7.82
CA GLY A 151 4.25 -24.24 6.93
C GLY A 151 4.68 -22.82 7.33
N MET A 152 3.73 -21.93 7.66
CA MET A 152 4.06 -20.59 8.10
C MET A 152 4.77 -20.59 9.46
N ARG A 153 4.36 -21.43 10.41
CA ARG A 153 5.05 -21.60 11.70
C ARG A 153 6.49 -22.07 11.52
N ALA A 154 6.69 -23.09 10.69
CA ALA A 154 8.03 -23.60 10.38
C ALA A 154 8.91 -22.54 9.71
N ARG A 155 8.37 -21.78 8.75
CA ARG A 155 9.09 -20.67 8.10
C ARG A 155 9.53 -19.60 9.10
N LEU A 156 8.64 -19.15 9.99
CA LEU A 156 8.99 -18.12 10.98
C LEU A 156 10.00 -18.63 11.99
N ALA A 157 9.90 -19.87 12.43
CA ALA A 157 10.89 -20.52 13.30
C ALA A 157 12.28 -20.60 12.63
N SER A 158 12.33 -20.98 11.34
CA SER A 158 13.58 -21.01 10.57
C SER A 158 14.23 -19.63 10.44
N LEU A 159 13.43 -18.60 10.12
CA LEU A 159 13.95 -17.23 10.02
C LEU A 159 14.47 -16.69 11.36
N LYS A 160 13.79 -17.00 12.47
CA LYS A 160 14.25 -16.68 13.82
C LYS A 160 15.60 -17.35 14.15
N ALA A 161 15.75 -18.63 13.78
CA ALA A 161 17.00 -19.35 13.99
C ALA A 161 18.18 -18.81 13.15
N MET A 162 17.88 -18.26 11.95
CA MET A 162 18.89 -17.66 11.07
C MET A 162 19.34 -16.26 11.53
N ASN A 163 18.49 -15.55 12.27
CA ASN A 163 18.81 -14.22 12.76
C ASN A 163 18.27 -14.01 14.19
N PRO A 164 19.01 -14.50 15.19
CA PRO A 164 18.60 -14.41 16.60
C PRO A 164 18.50 -12.97 17.11
N ALA A 165 19.14 -11.98 16.50
CA ALA A 165 19.03 -10.57 16.87
C ALA A 165 17.63 -9.97 16.60
N VAL A 166 16.78 -10.63 15.83
CA VAL A 166 15.37 -10.25 15.55
C VAL A 166 14.40 -11.02 16.46
N ALA A 167 14.91 -11.81 17.42
CA ALA A 167 14.06 -12.49 18.39
C ALA A 167 13.56 -11.53 19.46
N PRO A 168 12.29 -11.69 19.95
CA PRO A 168 11.86 -10.95 21.13
C PRO A 168 12.85 -11.22 22.29
N ALA A 169 13.15 -10.20 23.09
CA ALA A 169 13.83 -10.39 24.35
C ALA A 169 13.03 -11.45 25.12
N GLY A 170 13.67 -12.56 25.49
CA GLY A 170 13.02 -13.61 26.28
C GLY A 170 12.53 -13.04 27.62
N ASP A 171 11.39 -13.53 28.07
CA ASP A 171 10.89 -13.32 29.44
C ASP A 171 11.91 -13.76 30.47
#